data_a16a31995ca65dd65e6b3a9dc974efeb
#
_entry.id   a16a31995ca65dd65e6b3a9dc974efeb
#
_cell.length_a   1.000
_cell.length_b   1.000
_cell.length_c   1.000
_cell.angle_alpha   90.00
_cell.angle_beta   90.00
_cell.angle_gamma   90.00
#
_symmetry.space_group_name_H-M   'P 1'
#
loop_
_entity.id
_entity.type
_entity.pdbx_description
1 polymer ?
#
loop_
_entity_poly.entity_id
_entity_poly.type
_entity_poly.pdbx_seq_one_letter_code
_entity_poly.pdbx_strand_id
1 'polypeptide(L)'
;MTEITISVGLNDAVTKQQEHPTKMYVDIMKNVCKSYHVPFSFIVSEGGYFHENGDYTQEKTLVICLLDPKEGVVDSIAKDLCAFFHQESVLITESKVRAYFIKEELQ
;
A
#
# COMPACT_ATOMS: atom_id res chain seq x y z
N MET A 1 -15.70 -12.91 1.05
CA MET A 1 -14.75 -12.07 0.29
C MET A 1 -13.42 -11.96 1.03
N THR A 2 -12.37 -11.71 0.30
CA THR A 2 -11.05 -11.51 0.87
C THR A 2 -10.65 -10.04 0.74
N GLU A 3 -10.22 -9.44 1.84
CA GLU A 3 -9.67 -8.09 1.87
C GLU A 3 -8.16 -8.19 2.00
N ILE A 4 -7.44 -7.52 1.11
CA ILE A 4 -5.99 -7.46 1.11
C ILE A 4 -5.57 -6.03 1.40
N THR A 5 -4.63 -5.86 2.30
CA THR A 5 -3.99 -4.58 2.55
C THR A 5 -2.50 -4.68 2.23
N ILE A 6 -2.03 -3.77 1.39
CA ILE A 6 -0.61 -3.63 1.07
C ILE A 6 -0.12 -2.35 1.73
N SER A 7 0.83 -2.47 2.64
CA SER A 7 1.41 -1.33 3.35
C SER A 7 2.85 -1.16 2.91
N VAL A 8 3.16 -0.01 2.32
CA VAL A 8 4.50 0.28 1.83
C VAL A 8 5.00 1.59 2.42
N GLY A 9 6.13 1.52 3.12
CA GLY A 9 6.79 2.70 3.69
C GLY A 9 7.42 3.55 2.62
N LEU A 10 7.54 4.84 2.88
CA LEU A 10 8.10 5.80 1.93
C LEU A 10 9.56 6.17 2.22
N ASN A 11 10.14 5.71 3.34
CA ASN A 11 11.56 5.91 3.61
C ASN A 11 12.38 4.93 2.77
N ASP A 12 13.35 5.44 2.03
CA ASP A 12 14.24 4.64 1.20
C ASP A 12 15.01 3.61 2.03
N ALA A 13 15.15 2.39 1.52
CA ALA A 13 15.79 1.28 2.23
C ALA A 13 17.26 1.55 2.55
N VAL A 14 17.94 2.36 1.74
CA VAL A 14 19.36 2.68 1.90
C VAL A 14 19.56 3.95 2.70
N THR A 15 18.93 5.05 2.29
CA THR A 15 19.11 6.37 2.92
C THR A 15 18.34 6.54 4.21
N LYS A 16 17.31 5.69 4.42
CA LYS A 16 16.42 5.74 5.58
C LYS A 16 15.60 7.03 5.67
N GLN A 17 15.45 7.73 4.56
CA GLN A 17 14.69 8.97 4.46
C GLN A 17 13.74 8.93 3.29
N GLN A 18 12.67 9.70 3.37
CA GLN A 18 11.77 9.89 2.24
C GLN A 18 12.42 10.84 1.24
N GLU A 19 12.78 10.33 0.07
CA GLU A 19 13.57 11.05 -0.93
C GLU A 19 12.76 11.98 -1.82
N HIS A 20 11.43 11.79 -1.90
CA HIS A 20 10.56 12.52 -2.80
C HIS A 20 9.30 12.98 -2.08
N PRO A 21 8.57 13.97 -2.64
CA PRO A 21 7.29 14.36 -2.09
C PRO A 21 6.29 13.19 -2.09
N THR A 22 5.46 13.13 -1.07
CA THR A 22 4.45 12.06 -0.92
C THR A 22 3.58 11.90 -2.17
N LYS A 23 3.22 13.02 -2.82
CA LYS A 23 2.42 12.98 -4.05
C LYS A 23 3.06 12.13 -5.16
N MET A 24 4.37 12.15 -5.28
CA MET A 24 5.07 11.33 -6.29
C MET A 24 4.84 9.84 -6.06
N TYR A 25 4.95 9.40 -4.81
CA TYR A 25 4.70 7.99 -4.46
C TYR A 25 3.25 7.60 -4.70
N VAL A 26 2.32 8.50 -4.35
CA VAL A 26 0.89 8.28 -4.59
C VAL A 26 0.61 8.12 -6.08
N ASP A 27 1.17 8.99 -6.92
CA ASP A 27 0.97 8.93 -8.38
C ASP A 27 1.53 7.63 -8.98
N ILE A 28 2.71 7.20 -8.53
CA ILE A 28 3.31 5.92 -8.94
C ILE A 28 2.41 4.75 -8.53
N MET A 29 1.96 4.73 -7.29
CA MET A 29 1.09 3.67 -6.78
C MET A 29 -0.21 3.60 -7.58
N LYS A 30 -0.84 4.74 -7.87
CA LYS A 30 -2.06 4.77 -8.68
C LYS A 30 -1.82 4.18 -10.07
N ASN A 31 -0.71 4.54 -10.71
CA ASN A 31 -0.36 4.02 -12.03
C ASN A 31 -0.12 2.51 -12.00
N VAL A 32 0.55 2.01 -10.97
CA VAL A 32 0.75 0.56 -10.80
C VAL A 32 -0.59 -0.15 -10.67
N CYS A 33 -1.45 0.29 -9.76
CA CYS A 33 -2.76 -0.34 -9.56
C CYS A 33 -3.63 -0.28 -10.84
N LYS A 34 -3.63 0.84 -11.53
CA LYS A 34 -4.35 0.99 -12.79
C LYS A 34 -3.83 0.03 -13.87
N SER A 35 -2.53 -0.21 -13.91
CA SER A 35 -1.94 -1.12 -14.91
C SER A 35 -2.41 -2.56 -14.73
N TYR A 36 -2.79 -2.95 -13.53
CA TYR A 36 -3.35 -4.26 -13.24
C TYR A 36 -4.88 -4.30 -13.29
N HIS A 37 -5.53 -3.18 -13.63
CA HIS A 37 -6.98 -3.07 -13.73
C HIS A 37 -7.71 -3.53 -12.45
N VAL A 38 -7.12 -3.29 -11.29
CA VAL A 38 -7.70 -3.66 -10.01
C VAL A 38 -8.36 -2.46 -9.35
N PRO A 39 -9.60 -2.60 -8.85
CA PRO A 39 -10.18 -1.56 -8.00
C PRO A 39 -9.38 -1.45 -6.71
N PHE A 40 -9.11 -0.23 -6.28
CA PHE A 40 -8.31 0.01 -5.08
C PHE A 40 -8.77 1.28 -4.37
N SER A 41 -8.50 1.32 -3.08
CA SER A 41 -8.53 2.55 -2.29
C SER A 41 -7.22 2.65 -1.53
N PHE A 42 -6.89 3.84 -1.05
CA PHE A 42 -5.66 4.01 -0.29
C PHE A 42 -5.80 5.15 0.71
N ILE A 43 -4.96 5.09 1.71
CA ILE A 43 -4.72 6.20 2.63
C ILE A 43 -3.21 6.39 2.78
N VAL A 44 -2.82 7.61 3.15
CA VAL A 44 -1.47 7.90 3.62
C VAL A 44 -1.53 7.94 5.13
N SER A 45 -0.81 7.05 5.79
CA SER A 45 -0.74 7.02 7.23
C SER A 45 0.61 7.54 7.69
N GLU A 46 0.63 8.11 8.88
CA GLU A 46 1.85 8.52 9.56
C GLU A 46 2.04 7.62 10.78
N GLY A 47 3.24 7.12 10.93
CA GLY A 47 3.58 6.26 12.04
C GLY A 47 5.07 6.31 12.31
N GLY A 48 5.51 5.45 13.17
CA GLY A 48 6.93 5.40 13.49
C GLY A 48 7.26 4.18 14.32
N TYR A 49 8.53 4.01 14.54
CA TYR A 49 9.03 2.88 15.30
C TYR A 49 10.32 3.26 16.04
N PHE A 50 10.58 2.51 17.10
CA PHE A 50 11.79 2.67 17.89
C PHE A 50 12.81 1.61 17.47
N HIS A 51 14.05 2.05 17.31
CA HIS A 51 15.18 1.15 17.16
C HIS A 51 15.58 0.57 18.51
N GLU A 52 16.36 -0.50 18.50
CA GLU A 52 16.84 -1.14 19.73
C GLU A 52 17.60 -0.17 20.64
N ASN A 53 18.32 0.80 20.06
CA ASN A 53 19.06 1.83 20.80
C ASN A 53 18.17 2.94 21.40
N GLY A 54 16.86 2.88 21.19
CA GLY A 54 15.91 3.87 21.68
C GLY A 54 15.61 5.03 20.74
N ASP A 55 16.32 5.13 19.61
CA ASP A 55 16.05 6.17 18.63
C ASP A 55 14.71 5.94 17.94
N TYR A 56 13.99 7.03 17.66
CA TYR A 56 12.70 7.00 17.00
C TYR A 56 12.84 7.38 15.53
N THR A 57 12.19 6.60 14.66
CA THR A 57 12.08 6.94 13.23
C THR A 57 10.60 7.11 12.88
N GLN A 58 10.27 8.25 12.29
CA GLN A 58 8.95 8.49 11.72
C GLN A 58 8.94 8.11 10.25
N GLU A 59 7.85 7.48 9.82
CA GLU A 59 7.70 7.07 8.43
C GLU A 59 6.26 7.25 7.98
N LYS A 60 6.07 7.86 6.80
CA LYS A 60 4.78 7.82 6.11
C LYS A 60 4.65 6.49 5.39
N THR A 61 3.45 5.99 5.33
CA THR A 61 3.14 4.69 4.72
C THR A 61 1.92 4.83 3.82
N LEU A 62 2.01 4.30 2.61
CA LEU A 62 0.83 4.11 1.77
C LEU A 62 0.17 2.79 2.16
N VAL A 63 -1.10 2.85 2.50
CA VAL A 63 -1.92 1.69 2.85
C VAL A 63 -2.95 1.51 1.76
N ILE A 64 -2.79 0.46 0.97
CA ILE A 64 -3.59 0.18 -0.21
C ILE A 64 -4.53 -0.97 0.11
N CYS A 65 -5.82 -0.77 -0.12
CA CYS A 65 -6.84 -1.76 0.16
C CYS A 65 -7.43 -2.31 -1.14
N LEU A 66 -7.42 -3.62 -1.27
CA LEU A 66 -7.98 -4.35 -2.42
C LEU A 66 -9.03 -5.32 -1.90
N LEU A 67 -10.16 -5.41 -2.60
CA LEU A 67 -11.21 -6.37 -2.26
C LEU A 67 -11.31 -7.42 -3.35
N ASP A 68 -11.17 -8.70 -2.97
CA ASP A 68 -11.21 -9.85 -3.87
C ASP A 68 -10.32 -9.71 -5.12
N PRO A 69 -9.04 -9.34 -4.98
CA PRO A 69 -8.17 -9.25 -6.15
C PRO A 69 -7.95 -10.65 -6.75
N LYS A 70 -7.71 -10.67 -8.06
CA LYS A 70 -7.37 -11.92 -8.75
C LYS A 70 -6.04 -12.47 -8.23
N GLU A 71 -5.92 -13.80 -8.25
CA GLU A 71 -4.69 -14.48 -7.85
C GLU A 71 -3.48 -13.93 -8.61
N GLY A 72 -2.39 -13.73 -7.89
CA GLY A 72 -1.14 -13.22 -8.43
C GLY A 72 -1.05 -11.70 -8.56
N VAL A 73 -2.17 -10.99 -8.58
CA VAL A 73 -2.18 -9.52 -8.73
C VAL A 73 -1.53 -8.85 -7.53
N VAL A 74 -1.83 -9.31 -6.32
CA VAL A 74 -1.28 -8.72 -5.08
C VAL A 74 0.23 -8.79 -5.07
N ASP A 75 0.78 -9.96 -5.35
CA ASP A 75 2.23 -10.16 -5.38
C ASP A 75 2.91 -9.31 -6.45
N SER A 76 2.28 -9.20 -7.62
CA SER A 76 2.81 -8.37 -8.70
C SER A 76 2.83 -6.89 -8.34
N ILE A 77 1.74 -6.38 -7.78
CA ILE A 77 1.68 -4.99 -7.31
C ILE A 77 2.73 -4.75 -6.22
N ALA A 78 2.82 -5.65 -5.24
CA ALA A 78 3.78 -5.52 -4.14
C ALA A 78 5.22 -5.49 -4.65
N LYS A 79 5.57 -6.35 -5.59
CA LYS A 79 6.91 -6.38 -6.20
C LYS A 79 7.22 -5.09 -6.94
N ASP A 80 6.27 -4.58 -7.73
CA ASP A 80 6.44 -3.32 -8.45
C ASP A 80 6.66 -2.16 -7.48
N LEU A 81 5.89 -2.09 -6.39
CA LEU A 81 6.04 -1.03 -5.39
C LEU A 81 7.35 -1.14 -4.64
N CYS A 82 7.80 -2.35 -4.29
CA CYS A 82 9.12 -2.56 -3.71
C CYS A 82 10.22 -1.97 -4.60
N ALA A 83 10.14 -2.24 -5.89
CA ALA A 83 11.14 -1.78 -6.85
C ALA A 83 11.07 -0.26 -7.05
N PHE A 84 9.88 0.28 -7.31
CA PHE A 84 9.73 1.72 -7.57
C PHE A 84 10.03 2.58 -6.35
N PHE A 85 9.70 2.10 -5.14
CA PHE A 85 9.89 2.86 -3.90
C PHE A 85 11.22 2.56 -3.22
N HIS A 86 12.02 1.70 -3.81
CA HIS A 86 13.31 1.29 -3.26
C HIS A 86 13.17 0.76 -1.83
N GLN A 87 12.29 -0.20 -1.65
CA GLN A 87 12.01 -0.86 -0.37
C GLN A 87 12.56 -2.28 -0.37
N GLU A 88 12.99 -2.75 0.80
CA GLU A 88 13.39 -4.16 0.94
C GLU A 88 12.17 -5.08 0.94
N SER A 89 11.07 -4.61 1.50
CA SER A 89 9.85 -5.39 1.61
C SER A 89 8.63 -4.49 1.77
N VAL A 90 7.46 -5.05 1.50
CA VAL A 90 6.18 -4.45 1.84
C VAL A 90 5.39 -5.44 2.68
N LEU A 91 4.54 -4.92 3.56
CA LEU A 91 3.68 -5.75 4.38
C LEU A 91 2.39 -6.03 3.64
N ILE A 92 2.02 -7.30 3.57
CA ILE A 92 0.72 -7.70 3.03
C ILE A 92 -0.05 -8.38 4.15
N THR A 93 -1.28 -7.91 4.39
CA THR A 93 -2.20 -8.57 5.31
C THR A 93 -3.43 -9.01 4.54
N GLU A 94 -3.98 -10.15 4.94
CA GLU A 94 -5.13 -10.75 4.31
C GLU A 94 -6.13 -11.15 5.38
N SER A 95 -7.40 -10.84 5.13
CA SER A 95 -8.48 -11.27 6.00
C SER A 95 -9.71 -11.63 5.19
N LYS A 96 -10.48 -12.60 5.70
CA LYS A 96 -11.78 -12.90 5.13
C LYS A 96 -12.81 -11.98 5.77
N VAL A 97 -13.61 -11.33 4.94
CA VAL A 97 -14.60 -10.37 5.39
C VAL A 97 -15.97 -10.71 4.81
N ARG A 98 -17.02 -10.32 5.53
CA ARG A 98 -18.35 -10.30 4.99
C ARG A 98 -18.58 -8.92 4.38
N ALA A 99 -18.72 -8.88 3.05
CA ALA A 99 -18.92 -7.62 2.34
C ALA A 99 -20.09 -7.75 1.36
N TYR A 100 -20.89 -6.72 1.28
CA TYR A 100 -22.01 -6.66 0.35
C TYR A 100 -22.32 -5.20 0.04
N PHE A 101 -22.97 -5.00 -1.12
CA PHE A 101 -23.34 -3.66 -1.55
C PHE A 101 -24.81 -3.40 -1.22
N ILE A 102 -25.05 -2.24 -0.64
CA ILE A 102 -26.42 -1.73 -0.53
C ILE A 102 -26.70 -0.93 -1.79
N LYS A 103 -27.78 -1.26 -2.47
CA LYS A 103 -28.18 -0.59 -3.70
C LYS A 103 -29.45 0.18 -3.49
N GLU A 104 -29.54 1.33 -4.14
CA GLU A 104 -30.75 2.13 -4.21
C GLU A 104 -31.27 2.11 -5.66
N GLU A 105 -32.59 1.99 -5.82
CA GLU A 105 -33.18 2.13 -7.14
C GLU A 105 -33.19 3.61 -7.53
N LEU A 106 -32.50 3.93 -8.59
CA LEU A 106 -32.48 5.27 -9.16
C LEU A 106 -33.55 5.34 -10.27
N GLN A 107 -34.41 6.35 -10.19
CA GLN A 107 -35.49 6.58 -11.16
C GLN A 107 -35.10 7.68 -12.14
#